data_3d21b6eba58a660c160378d8545f7be7
#
_entry.id   3d21b6eba58a660c160378d8545f7be7
#
_cell.length_a   1.000
_cell.length_b   1.000
_cell.length_c   1.000
_cell.angle_alpha   90.00
_cell.angle_beta   90.00
_cell.angle_gamma   90.00
#
_symmetry.space_group_name_H-M   'P 1'
#
loop_
_entity.id
_entity.type
_entity.pdbx_description
1 polymer ?
#
loop_
_entity_poly.entity_id
_entity_poly.type
_entity_poly.pdbx_seq_one_letter_code
_entity_poly.pdbx_strand_id
1 'polypeptide(L)'
;MKFIANLGFAVRSYLAGLGLGARLFIRLIGLFGSNMRRFGLVRDQVHFLGNYSLAIIAVSGLFVGFVLSLQGYYTLQRYGSSEALGLLVALSLVRELGPVVSALLFAGRAGTSLTAEIGLMKAGEQLSAMDMMAVDPVRRILGPRFWGGIIALPLLSAVFSAVGILGGWMVGVLMIGVDAGSFWSQMQGGVDVWKDVGNGVVKSIVFGVTVTFVALLQGYEAQPTPEGVSRATTKTVVVASLAVLGLDFILTAMMFSI
;
A
#
# COMPACT_ATOMS: atom_id res chain seq x y z
N MET A 1 19.61 33.89 21.25
CA MET A 1 20.19 33.63 19.91
C MET A 1 20.28 32.16 19.54
N LYS A 2 20.71 31.22 20.40
CA LYS A 2 20.80 29.77 20.07
C LYS A 2 19.46 29.11 19.68
N PHE A 3 18.32 29.50 20.28
CA PHE A 3 17.01 28.95 19.97
C PHE A 3 16.54 29.28 18.56
N ILE A 4 16.70 30.55 18.14
CA ILE A 4 16.34 31.00 16.78
C ILE A 4 17.22 30.34 15.72
N ALA A 5 18.53 30.19 16.02
CA ALA A 5 19.47 29.51 15.13
C ALA A 5 19.11 28.00 14.98
N ASN A 6 18.75 27.33 16.07
CA ASN A 6 18.32 25.93 16.04
C ASN A 6 16.99 25.75 15.29
N LEU A 7 16.05 26.68 15.48
CA LEU A 7 14.79 26.67 14.75
C LEU A 7 15.01 26.87 13.24
N GLY A 8 15.85 27.85 12.88
CA GLY A 8 16.22 28.10 11.47
C GLY A 8 16.94 26.89 10.83
N PHE A 9 17.82 26.23 11.58
CA PHE A 9 18.48 25.00 11.12
C PHE A 9 17.49 23.86 10.92
N ALA A 10 16.56 23.64 11.85
CA ALA A 10 15.52 22.61 11.75
C ALA A 10 14.60 22.84 10.53
N VAL A 11 14.14 24.07 10.33
CA VAL A 11 13.29 24.44 9.16
C VAL A 11 14.05 24.23 7.85
N ARG A 12 15.31 24.69 7.78
CA ARG A 12 16.16 24.51 6.59
C ARG A 12 16.42 23.03 6.29
N SER A 13 16.71 22.22 7.31
CA SER A 13 16.91 20.78 7.17
C SER A 13 15.65 20.08 6.67
N TYR A 14 14.48 20.46 7.19
CA TYR A 14 13.19 19.93 6.76
C TYR A 14 12.88 20.29 5.28
N LEU A 15 13.08 21.54 4.91
CA LEU A 15 12.89 21.99 3.52
C LEU A 15 13.87 21.33 2.56
N ALA A 16 15.12 21.12 2.97
CA ALA A 16 16.12 20.40 2.19
C ALA A 16 15.71 18.93 1.95
N GLY A 17 15.19 18.25 2.98
CA GLY A 17 14.65 16.89 2.86
C GLY A 17 13.44 16.81 1.93
N LEU A 18 12.50 17.77 2.03
CA LEU A 18 11.37 17.85 1.09
C LEU A 18 11.85 18.08 -0.35
N GLY A 19 12.83 18.97 -0.54
CA GLY A 19 13.40 19.23 -1.86
C GLY A 19 14.08 18.00 -2.47
N LEU A 20 14.80 17.24 -1.67
CA LEU A 20 15.42 15.98 -2.10
C LEU A 20 14.36 14.93 -2.45
N GLY A 21 13.34 14.78 -1.62
CA GLY A 21 12.21 13.90 -1.88
C GLY A 21 11.49 14.26 -3.19
N ALA A 22 11.17 15.53 -3.40
CA ALA A 22 10.51 15.99 -4.63
C ALA A 22 11.37 15.71 -5.88
N ARG A 23 12.68 15.97 -5.82
CA ARG A 23 13.60 15.68 -6.94
C ARG A 23 13.67 14.18 -7.23
N LEU A 24 13.75 13.35 -6.19
CA LEU A 24 13.75 11.89 -6.34
C LEU A 24 12.43 11.40 -6.97
N PHE A 25 11.30 11.92 -6.51
CA PHE A 25 9.97 11.56 -7.02
C PHE A 25 9.82 11.89 -8.52
N ILE A 26 10.16 13.12 -8.91
CA ILE A 26 10.11 13.55 -10.31
C ILE A 26 11.02 12.66 -11.18
N ARG A 27 12.22 12.34 -10.68
CA ARG A 27 13.16 11.45 -11.37
C ARG A 27 12.63 10.04 -11.54
N LEU A 28 11.99 9.46 -10.51
CA LEU A 28 11.38 8.13 -10.57
C LEU A 28 10.23 8.06 -11.58
N ILE A 29 9.36 9.09 -11.61
CA ILE A 29 8.30 9.18 -12.62
C ILE A 29 8.90 9.33 -14.03
N GLY A 30 9.89 10.19 -14.22
CA GLY A 30 10.55 10.38 -15.51
C GLY A 30 11.23 9.13 -16.06
N LEU A 31 11.56 8.17 -15.21
CA LEU A 31 12.15 6.90 -15.60
C LEU A 31 11.13 5.85 -16.08
N PHE A 32 9.83 6.17 -16.15
CA PHE A 32 8.77 5.25 -16.57
C PHE A 32 9.10 4.52 -17.87
N GLY A 33 9.37 5.26 -18.95
CA GLY A 33 9.66 4.67 -20.26
C GLY A 33 10.92 3.79 -20.28
N SER A 34 11.94 4.15 -19.49
CA SER A 34 13.17 3.36 -19.36
C SER A 34 12.93 2.04 -18.60
N ASN A 35 12.10 2.06 -17.57
CA ASN A 35 11.76 0.89 -16.77
C ASN A 35 10.81 -0.05 -17.52
N MET A 36 9.87 0.48 -18.32
CA MET A 36 9.00 -0.34 -19.17
C MET A 36 9.77 -1.09 -20.27
N ARG A 37 10.83 -0.49 -20.82
CA ARG A 37 11.73 -1.20 -21.76
C ARG A 37 12.51 -2.34 -21.08
N ARG A 38 12.66 -2.29 -19.75
CA ARG A 38 13.34 -3.32 -18.94
C ARG A 38 12.33 -4.03 -18.03
N PHE A 39 11.17 -4.39 -18.58
CA PHE A 39 10.06 -4.97 -17.82
C PHE A 39 10.47 -6.21 -16.99
N GLY A 40 11.48 -6.96 -17.41
CA GLY A 40 12.02 -8.08 -16.62
C GLY A 40 12.40 -7.68 -15.20
N LEU A 41 13.08 -6.53 -15.02
CA LEU A 41 13.46 -6.04 -13.69
C LEU A 41 12.25 -5.65 -12.84
N VAL A 42 11.24 -5.03 -13.47
CA VAL A 42 9.99 -4.64 -12.78
C VAL A 42 9.21 -5.89 -12.38
N ARG A 43 9.08 -6.87 -13.28
CA ARG A 43 8.43 -8.15 -13.01
C ARG A 43 9.06 -8.87 -11.81
N ASP A 44 10.38 -8.94 -11.76
CA ASP A 44 11.09 -9.58 -10.66
C ASP A 44 10.82 -8.87 -9.32
N GLN A 45 10.68 -7.54 -9.34
CA GLN A 45 10.29 -6.76 -8.17
C GLN A 45 8.80 -6.98 -7.80
N VAL A 46 7.90 -7.06 -8.77
CA VAL A 46 6.48 -7.41 -8.52
C VAL A 46 6.39 -8.79 -7.88
N HIS A 47 7.14 -9.77 -8.39
CA HIS A 47 7.19 -11.11 -7.80
C HIS A 47 7.75 -11.08 -6.37
N PHE A 48 8.85 -10.39 -6.14
CA PHE A 48 9.46 -10.28 -4.81
C PHE A 48 8.54 -9.60 -3.80
N LEU A 49 8.00 -8.43 -4.14
CA LEU A 49 7.14 -7.65 -3.25
C LEU A 49 5.75 -8.30 -3.08
N GLY A 50 5.19 -8.84 -4.16
CA GLY A 50 3.87 -9.45 -4.18
C GLY A 50 3.85 -10.82 -3.52
N ASN A 51 4.65 -11.76 -3.99
CA ASN A 51 4.61 -13.14 -3.53
C ASN A 51 4.89 -13.27 -2.02
N TYR A 52 5.91 -12.60 -1.53
CA TYR A 52 6.21 -12.65 -0.10
C TYR A 52 5.21 -11.89 0.79
N SER A 53 4.38 -10.99 0.24
CA SER A 53 3.30 -10.33 0.96
C SER A 53 1.97 -11.07 0.85
N LEU A 54 1.83 -11.99 -0.10
CA LEU A 54 0.57 -12.63 -0.46
C LEU A 54 -0.02 -13.40 0.71
N ALA A 55 0.78 -14.20 1.42
CA ALA A 55 0.30 -15.01 2.53
C ALA A 55 -0.30 -14.17 3.67
N ILE A 56 0.41 -13.13 4.10
CA ILE A 56 -0.09 -12.27 5.20
C ILE A 56 -1.34 -11.50 4.76
N ILE A 57 -1.39 -11.05 3.51
CA ILE A 57 -2.53 -10.30 2.97
C ILE A 57 -3.75 -11.21 2.80
N ALA A 58 -3.59 -12.44 2.28
CA ALA A 58 -4.67 -13.38 2.12
C ALA A 58 -5.26 -13.82 3.47
N VAL A 59 -4.41 -14.20 4.43
CA VAL A 59 -4.86 -14.60 5.78
C VAL A 59 -5.55 -13.43 6.50
N SER A 60 -4.98 -12.22 6.40
CA SER A 60 -5.61 -11.04 7.01
C SER A 60 -6.94 -10.71 6.35
N GLY A 61 -7.04 -10.81 5.02
CA GLY A 61 -8.29 -10.61 4.29
C GLY A 61 -9.39 -11.59 4.76
N LEU A 62 -9.04 -12.87 4.92
CA LEU A 62 -9.94 -13.89 5.41
C LEU A 62 -10.52 -13.53 6.79
N PHE A 63 -9.66 -13.19 7.77
CA PHE A 63 -10.11 -12.83 9.11
C PHE A 63 -10.90 -11.52 9.15
N VAL A 64 -10.51 -10.53 8.36
CA VAL A 64 -11.29 -9.28 8.24
C VAL A 64 -12.67 -9.57 7.65
N GLY A 65 -12.76 -10.46 6.65
CA GLY A 65 -14.03 -10.92 6.09
C GLY A 65 -14.91 -11.63 7.14
N PHE A 66 -14.33 -12.49 7.99
CA PHE A 66 -15.04 -13.15 9.08
C PHE A 66 -15.66 -12.15 10.06
N VAL A 67 -14.85 -11.21 10.54
CA VAL A 67 -15.30 -10.19 11.51
C VAL A 67 -16.34 -9.28 10.89
N LEU A 68 -16.13 -8.83 9.64
CA LEU A 68 -17.04 -7.94 8.94
C LEU A 68 -18.41 -8.59 8.71
N SER A 69 -18.43 -9.87 8.32
CA SER A 69 -19.67 -10.62 8.14
C SER A 69 -20.42 -10.81 9.45
N LEU A 70 -19.72 -11.18 10.51
CA LEU A 70 -20.32 -11.39 11.83
C LEU A 70 -20.91 -10.09 12.38
N GLN A 71 -20.13 -9.02 12.37
CA GLN A 71 -20.56 -7.72 12.88
C GLN A 71 -21.64 -7.08 11.98
N GLY A 72 -21.47 -7.24 10.66
CA GLY A 72 -22.44 -6.76 9.67
C GLY A 72 -23.80 -7.43 9.82
N TYR A 73 -23.84 -8.76 10.03
CA TYR A 73 -25.07 -9.49 10.25
C TYR A 73 -25.83 -8.97 11.47
N TYR A 74 -25.20 -8.87 12.64
CA TYR A 74 -25.87 -8.39 13.86
C TYR A 74 -26.35 -6.93 13.72
N THR A 75 -25.66 -6.13 12.94
CA THR A 75 -26.08 -4.75 12.67
C THR A 75 -27.30 -4.74 11.73
N LEU A 76 -27.25 -5.45 10.61
CA LEU A 76 -28.33 -5.51 9.64
C LEU A 76 -29.59 -6.19 10.18
N GLN A 77 -29.45 -7.18 11.04
CA GLN A 77 -30.56 -7.88 11.68
C GLN A 77 -31.43 -6.91 12.52
N ARG A 78 -30.83 -5.92 13.18
CA ARG A 78 -31.57 -4.89 13.94
C ARG A 78 -32.46 -4.02 13.06
N TYR A 79 -32.12 -3.90 11.77
CA TYR A 79 -32.89 -3.14 10.79
C TYR A 79 -33.76 -4.03 9.87
N GLY A 80 -33.84 -5.34 10.15
CA GLY A 80 -34.61 -6.28 9.33
C GLY A 80 -34.07 -6.51 7.92
N SER A 81 -32.80 -6.21 7.67
CA SER A 81 -32.17 -6.25 6.34
C SER A 81 -31.00 -7.23 6.28
N SER A 82 -31.09 -8.36 6.96
CA SER A 82 -30.01 -9.37 7.03
C SER A 82 -29.60 -9.93 5.66
N GLU A 83 -30.50 -9.90 4.68
CA GLU A 83 -30.21 -10.33 3.30
C GLU A 83 -29.19 -9.45 2.59
N ALA A 84 -29.05 -8.18 3.00
CA ALA A 84 -28.06 -7.24 2.42
C ALA A 84 -26.63 -7.47 2.89
N LEU A 85 -26.35 -8.53 3.66
CA LEU A 85 -25.02 -8.83 4.21
C LEU A 85 -23.95 -8.95 3.11
N GLY A 86 -24.24 -9.64 2.02
CA GLY A 86 -23.31 -9.82 0.91
C GLY A 86 -22.88 -8.48 0.29
N LEU A 87 -23.83 -7.59 0.09
CA LEU A 87 -23.58 -6.25 -0.42
C LEU A 87 -22.71 -5.42 0.53
N LEU A 88 -23.03 -5.43 1.82
CA LEU A 88 -22.25 -4.71 2.84
C LEU A 88 -20.80 -5.19 2.87
N VAL A 89 -20.59 -6.50 2.90
CA VAL A 89 -19.25 -7.11 2.94
C VAL A 89 -18.47 -6.73 1.67
N ALA A 90 -19.08 -6.86 0.50
CA ALA A 90 -18.40 -6.57 -0.75
C ALA A 90 -18.01 -5.09 -0.89
N LEU A 91 -18.94 -4.17 -0.65
CA LEU A 91 -18.66 -2.73 -0.74
C LEU A 91 -17.61 -2.28 0.27
N SER A 92 -17.70 -2.75 1.53
CA SER A 92 -16.72 -2.40 2.55
C SER A 92 -15.31 -2.88 2.21
N LEU A 93 -15.18 -4.10 1.66
CA LEU A 93 -13.89 -4.66 1.28
C LEU A 93 -13.33 -4.00 0.03
N VAL A 94 -14.13 -3.87 -1.02
CA VAL A 94 -13.64 -3.41 -2.32
C VAL A 94 -13.33 -1.91 -2.34
N ARG A 95 -14.20 -1.09 -1.73
CA ARG A 95 -14.04 0.37 -1.75
C ARG A 95 -13.02 0.89 -0.73
N GLU A 96 -12.96 0.27 0.47
CA GLU A 96 -12.25 0.86 1.60
C GLU A 96 -11.21 -0.09 2.20
N LEU A 97 -11.65 -1.17 2.84
CA LEU A 97 -10.77 -2.02 3.64
C LEU A 97 -9.71 -2.74 2.79
N GLY A 98 -10.07 -3.18 1.58
CA GLY A 98 -9.12 -3.85 0.69
C GLY A 98 -7.89 -2.99 0.38
N PRO A 99 -8.06 -1.80 -0.21
CA PRO A 99 -6.95 -0.89 -0.49
C PRO A 99 -6.18 -0.47 0.75
N VAL A 100 -6.86 -0.04 1.82
CA VAL A 100 -6.23 0.51 3.02
C VAL A 100 -5.45 -0.54 3.80
N VAL A 101 -6.11 -1.66 4.15
CA VAL A 101 -5.47 -2.70 4.98
C VAL A 101 -4.32 -3.35 4.21
N SER A 102 -4.50 -3.61 2.90
CA SER A 102 -3.40 -4.11 2.06
C SER A 102 -2.21 -3.15 2.03
N ALA A 103 -2.46 -1.84 1.95
CA ALA A 103 -1.39 -0.84 1.96
C ALA A 103 -0.65 -0.78 3.30
N LEU A 104 -1.36 -0.87 4.43
CA LEU A 104 -0.75 -0.90 5.77
C LEU A 104 0.11 -2.16 5.97
N LEU A 105 -0.39 -3.33 5.57
CA LEU A 105 0.36 -4.58 5.64
C LEU A 105 1.57 -4.57 4.69
N PHE A 106 1.39 -4.01 3.50
CA PHE A 106 2.47 -3.83 2.53
C PHE A 106 3.54 -2.86 3.04
N ALA A 107 3.16 -1.75 3.69
CA ALA A 107 4.09 -0.83 4.32
C ALA A 107 4.91 -1.52 5.42
N GLY A 108 4.25 -2.32 6.26
CA GLY A 108 4.90 -3.05 7.35
C GLY A 108 5.88 -4.12 6.88
N ARG A 109 5.58 -4.82 5.78
CA ARG A 109 6.41 -5.93 5.29
C ARG A 109 7.29 -5.52 4.10
N ALA A 110 6.71 -5.09 3.00
CA ALA A 110 7.45 -4.76 1.77
C ALA A 110 8.16 -3.42 1.90
N GLY A 111 7.53 -2.43 2.52
CA GLY A 111 8.13 -1.11 2.77
C GLY A 111 9.38 -1.21 3.63
N THR A 112 9.33 -1.95 4.73
CA THR A 112 10.51 -2.17 5.60
C THR A 112 11.63 -2.92 4.88
N SER A 113 11.29 -3.96 4.10
CA SER A 113 12.26 -4.73 3.32
C SER A 113 12.98 -3.84 2.30
N LEU A 114 12.24 -3.04 1.53
CA LEU A 114 12.80 -2.09 0.56
C LEU A 114 13.73 -1.07 1.23
N THR A 115 13.29 -0.51 2.35
CA THR A 115 14.09 0.47 3.11
C THR A 115 15.38 -0.16 3.62
N ALA A 116 15.29 -1.37 4.20
CA ALA A 116 16.45 -2.10 4.71
C ALA A 116 17.44 -2.44 3.60
N GLU A 117 16.96 -2.98 2.46
CA GLU A 117 17.82 -3.33 1.34
C GLU A 117 18.59 -2.12 0.82
N ILE A 118 17.92 -0.97 0.59
CA ILE A 118 18.58 0.22 0.07
C ILE A 118 19.54 0.80 1.11
N GLY A 119 19.12 0.83 2.38
CA GLY A 119 19.97 1.28 3.48
C GLY A 119 21.23 0.42 3.64
N LEU A 120 21.12 -0.91 3.51
CA LEU A 120 22.25 -1.84 3.53
C LEU A 120 23.16 -1.68 2.31
N MET A 121 22.59 -1.49 1.11
CA MET A 121 23.38 -1.20 -0.10
C MET A 121 24.16 0.11 0.04
N LYS A 122 23.58 1.11 0.73
CA LYS A 122 24.27 2.35 1.04
C LYS A 122 25.38 2.16 2.07
N ALA A 123 25.10 1.42 3.15
CA ALA A 123 26.08 1.11 4.19
C ALA A 123 27.27 0.28 3.68
N GLY A 124 27.03 -0.59 2.72
CA GLY A 124 28.08 -1.38 2.02
C GLY A 124 28.70 -0.67 0.83
N GLU A 125 28.51 0.66 0.68
CA GLU A 125 29.08 1.49 -0.39
C GLU A 125 28.71 1.05 -1.82
N GLN A 126 27.75 0.14 -1.99
CA GLN A 126 27.36 -0.41 -3.30
C GLN A 126 26.77 0.69 -4.21
N LEU A 127 26.01 1.64 -3.65
CA LEU A 127 25.44 2.73 -4.42
C LEU A 127 26.56 3.67 -4.92
N SER A 128 27.53 3.99 -4.10
CA SER A 128 28.69 4.82 -4.46
C SER A 128 29.59 4.12 -5.49
N ALA A 129 29.78 2.82 -5.35
CA ALA A 129 30.54 2.02 -6.32
C ALA A 129 29.88 2.01 -7.70
N MET A 130 28.53 1.97 -7.74
CA MET A 130 27.78 2.08 -9.01
C MET A 130 27.97 3.45 -9.67
N ASP A 131 27.92 4.53 -8.88
CA ASP A 131 28.16 5.89 -9.38
C ASP A 131 29.57 6.03 -9.96
N MET A 132 30.59 5.45 -9.31
CA MET A 132 31.96 5.44 -9.82
C MET A 132 32.10 4.66 -11.13
N MET A 133 31.27 3.66 -11.35
CA MET A 133 31.20 2.91 -12.61
C MET A 133 30.30 3.58 -13.67
N ALA A 134 29.87 4.83 -13.46
CA ALA A 134 28.93 5.56 -14.30
C ALA A 134 27.55 4.87 -14.48
N VAL A 135 27.16 4.04 -13.51
CA VAL A 135 25.83 3.38 -13.47
C VAL A 135 24.95 4.15 -12.49
N ASP A 136 23.90 4.78 -12.99
CA ASP A 136 22.95 5.52 -12.16
C ASP A 136 22.14 4.56 -11.24
N PRO A 137 22.32 4.63 -9.89
CA PRO A 137 21.63 3.77 -8.93
C PRO A 137 20.11 4.00 -8.95
N VAL A 138 19.66 5.25 -9.16
CA VAL A 138 18.23 5.57 -9.21
C VAL A 138 17.57 4.85 -10.38
N ARG A 139 18.20 4.86 -11.55
CA ARG A 139 17.68 4.19 -12.74
C ARG A 139 17.74 2.66 -12.65
N ARG A 140 18.80 2.13 -12.04
CA ARG A 140 19.06 0.67 -12.04
C ARG A 140 18.37 -0.05 -10.89
N ILE A 141 18.26 0.58 -9.72
CA ILE A 141 17.79 -0.04 -8.47
C ILE A 141 16.44 0.54 -8.03
N LEU A 142 16.36 1.87 -7.84
CA LEU A 142 15.17 2.49 -7.26
C LEU A 142 13.97 2.46 -8.23
N GLY A 143 14.22 2.74 -9.51
CA GLY A 143 13.17 2.78 -10.53
C GLY A 143 12.36 1.49 -10.66
N PRO A 144 12.99 0.32 -10.89
CA PRO A 144 12.28 -0.95 -10.97
C PRO A 144 11.52 -1.29 -9.68
N ARG A 145 12.08 -0.98 -8.50
CA ARG A 145 11.42 -1.18 -7.21
C ARG A 145 10.19 -0.29 -7.03
N PHE A 146 10.29 0.97 -7.46
CA PHE A 146 9.17 1.91 -7.42
C PHE A 146 7.98 1.42 -8.26
N TRP A 147 8.22 1.10 -9.52
CA TRP A 147 7.16 0.63 -10.42
C TRP A 147 6.67 -0.79 -10.04
N GLY A 148 7.55 -1.64 -9.53
CA GLY A 148 7.18 -2.95 -9.00
C GLY A 148 6.19 -2.85 -7.84
N GLY A 149 6.42 -1.95 -6.89
CA GLY A 149 5.50 -1.73 -5.76
C GLY A 149 4.15 -1.14 -6.17
N ILE A 150 4.16 -0.19 -7.13
CA ILE A 150 2.91 0.40 -7.66
C ILE A 150 2.03 -0.66 -8.33
N ILE A 151 2.63 -1.62 -9.02
CA ILE A 151 1.88 -2.71 -9.68
C ILE A 151 1.48 -3.79 -8.68
N ALA A 152 2.33 -4.10 -7.70
CA ALA A 152 2.08 -5.16 -6.74
C ALA A 152 0.91 -4.85 -5.81
N LEU A 153 0.76 -3.61 -5.36
CA LEU A 153 -0.24 -3.26 -4.34
C LEU A 153 -1.69 -3.39 -4.82
N PRO A 154 -2.10 -2.95 -6.02
CA PRO A 154 -3.43 -3.21 -6.55
C PRO A 154 -3.77 -4.70 -6.68
N LEU A 155 -2.80 -5.52 -7.10
CA LEU A 155 -2.97 -6.97 -7.19
C LEU A 155 -3.19 -7.59 -5.80
N LEU A 156 -2.42 -7.17 -4.81
CA LEU A 156 -2.56 -7.62 -3.42
C LEU A 156 -3.88 -7.16 -2.80
N SER A 157 -4.33 -5.94 -3.10
CA SER A 157 -5.63 -5.42 -2.68
C SER A 157 -6.79 -6.21 -3.27
N ALA A 158 -6.69 -6.58 -4.54
CA ALA A 158 -7.68 -7.45 -5.18
C ALA A 158 -7.75 -8.83 -4.53
N VAL A 159 -6.60 -9.43 -4.22
CA VAL A 159 -6.52 -10.71 -3.48
C VAL A 159 -7.13 -10.58 -2.09
N PHE A 160 -6.80 -9.51 -1.35
CA PHE A 160 -7.38 -9.25 -0.04
C PHE A 160 -8.91 -9.18 -0.09
N SER A 161 -9.46 -8.41 -1.03
CA SER A 161 -10.90 -8.24 -1.18
C SER A 161 -11.58 -9.55 -1.59
N ALA A 162 -11.02 -10.30 -2.53
CA ALA A 162 -11.56 -11.58 -2.98
C ALA A 162 -11.58 -12.61 -1.84
N VAL A 163 -10.47 -12.77 -1.13
CA VAL A 163 -10.37 -13.69 0.00
C VAL A 163 -11.25 -13.23 1.17
N GLY A 164 -11.34 -11.91 1.41
CA GLY A 164 -12.22 -11.35 2.41
C GLY A 164 -13.70 -11.59 2.13
N ILE A 165 -14.14 -11.47 0.88
CA ILE A 165 -15.53 -11.81 0.47
C ILE A 165 -15.80 -13.30 0.69
N LEU A 166 -14.87 -14.19 0.33
CA LEU A 166 -14.99 -15.62 0.62
C LEU A 166 -15.07 -15.90 2.12
N GLY A 167 -14.25 -15.21 2.94
CA GLY A 167 -14.36 -15.28 4.40
C GLY A 167 -15.73 -14.81 4.90
N GLY A 168 -16.21 -13.68 4.37
CA GLY A 168 -17.54 -13.17 4.69
C GLY A 168 -18.65 -14.16 4.36
N TRP A 169 -18.56 -14.81 3.20
CA TRP A 169 -19.48 -15.88 2.78
C TRP A 169 -19.42 -17.09 3.75
N MET A 170 -18.22 -17.54 4.12
CA MET A 170 -18.09 -18.68 5.04
C MET A 170 -18.79 -18.43 6.37
N VAL A 171 -18.64 -17.26 6.96
CA VAL A 171 -19.30 -16.92 8.22
C VAL A 171 -20.79 -16.62 8.01
N GLY A 172 -21.13 -15.77 7.04
CA GLY A 172 -22.51 -15.32 6.82
C GLY A 172 -23.44 -16.46 6.39
N VAL A 173 -22.99 -17.31 5.49
CA VAL A 173 -23.83 -18.38 4.92
C VAL A 173 -23.66 -19.67 5.72
N LEU A 174 -22.42 -20.17 5.92
CA LEU A 174 -22.22 -21.50 6.52
C LEU A 174 -22.40 -21.51 8.05
N MET A 175 -22.04 -20.43 8.74
CA MET A 175 -22.14 -20.40 10.20
C MET A 175 -23.44 -19.75 10.69
N ILE A 176 -23.85 -18.64 10.10
CA ILE A 176 -25.02 -17.86 10.55
C ILE A 176 -26.29 -18.34 9.87
N GLY A 177 -26.21 -18.88 8.63
CA GLY A 177 -27.36 -19.41 7.90
C GLY A 177 -28.10 -18.38 7.05
N VAL A 178 -27.44 -17.28 6.64
CA VAL A 178 -27.98 -16.37 5.62
C VAL A 178 -28.13 -17.14 4.31
N ASP A 179 -29.22 -16.91 3.58
CA ASP A 179 -29.42 -17.58 2.30
C ASP A 179 -28.31 -17.26 1.28
N ALA A 180 -27.70 -18.32 0.74
CA ALA A 180 -26.60 -18.19 -0.19
C ALA A 180 -27.01 -17.47 -1.48
N GLY A 181 -28.25 -17.68 -1.96
CA GLY A 181 -28.80 -17.00 -3.10
C GLY A 181 -28.90 -15.49 -2.88
N SER A 182 -29.45 -15.08 -1.74
CA SER A 182 -29.55 -13.67 -1.34
C SER A 182 -28.18 -13.02 -1.20
N PHE A 183 -27.21 -13.71 -0.60
CA PHE A 183 -25.85 -13.18 -0.41
C PHE A 183 -25.20 -12.77 -1.74
N TRP A 184 -25.23 -13.68 -2.72
CA TRP A 184 -24.62 -13.42 -4.04
C TRP A 184 -25.45 -12.49 -4.92
N SER A 185 -26.79 -12.63 -4.94
CA SER A 185 -27.67 -11.80 -5.77
C SER A 185 -27.65 -10.33 -5.35
N GLN A 186 -27.70 -10.05 -4.04
CA GLN A 186 -27.59 -8.69 -3.51
C GLN A 186 -26.24 -8.05 -3.82
N MET A 187 -25.16 -8.84 -3.73
CA MET A 187 -23.84 -8.37 -4.10
C MET A 187 -23.74 -8.04 -5.60
N GLN A 188 -24.24 -8.95 -6.47
CA GLN A 188 -24.21 -8.74 -7.93
C GLN A 188 -25.08 -7.57 -8.38
N GLY A 189 -26.24 -7.40 -7.74
CA GLY A 189 -27.15 -6.31 -8.09
C GLY A 189 -26.73 -4.94 -7.54
N GLY A 190 -25.98 -4.90 -6.44
CA GLY A 190 -25.66 -3.65 -5.74
C GLY A 190 -24.24 -3.15 -5.89
N VAL A 191 -23.30 -3.97 -6.42
CA VAL A 191 -21.93 -3.56 -6.68
C VAL A 191 -21.77 -3.08 -8.12
N ASP A 192 -21.45 -1.81 -8.30
CA ASP A 192 -21.06 -1.25 -9.60
C ASP A 192 -19.55 -1.50 -9.83
N VAL A 193 -19.24 -2.41 -10.76
CA VAL A 193 -17.86 -2.80 -11.05
C VAL A 193 -17.00 -1.59 -11.45
N TRP A 194 -17.52 -0.68 -12.26
CA TRP A 194 -16.74 0.47 -12.72
C TRP A 194 -16.51 1.51 -11.62
N LYS A 195 -17.53 1.80 -10.81
CA LYS A 195 -17.42 2.76 -9.73
C LYS A 195 -16.72 2.16 -8.51
N ASP A 196 -17.20 1.02 -8.03
CA ASP A 196 -16.72 0.48 -6.75
C ASP A 196 -15.34 -0.15 -6.84
N VAL A 197 -15.17 -1.06 -7.82
CA VAL A 197 -13.86 -1.70 -8.04
C VAL A 197 -12.88 -0.69 -8.62
N GLY A 198 -13.32 0.19 -9.53
CA GLY A 198 -12.49 1.26 -10.09
C GLY A 198 -11.94 2.19 -9.02
N ASN A 199 -12.78 2.65 -8.09
CA ASN A 199 -12.35 3.47 -6.95
C ASN A 199 -11.34 2.74 -6.07
N GLY A 200 -11.57 1.47 -5.75
CA GLY A 200 -10.62 0.64 -4.99
C GLY A 200 -9.28 0.49 -5.70
N VAL A 201 -9.27 0.29 -7.02
CA VAL A 201 -8.04 0.21 -7.81
C VAL A 201 -7.29 1.55 -7.82
N VAL A 202 -7.98 2.67 -8.02
CA VAL A 202 -7.35 4.00 -7.98
C VAL A 202 -6.73 4.27 -6.62
N LYS A 203 -7.44 4.00 -5.51
CA LYS A 203 -6.90 4.11 -4.16
C LYS A 203 -5.66 3.25 -3.98
N SER A 204 -5.70 1.99 -4.39
CA SER A 204 -4.57 1.07 -4.25
C SER A 204 -3.34 1.50 -5.06
N ILE A 205 -3.51 2.10 -6.24
CA ILE A 205 -2.42 2.68 -7.02
C ILE A 205 -1.80 3.87 -6.28
N VAL A 206 -2.61 4.81 -5.78
CA VAL A 206 -2.13 5.97 -5.02
C VAL A 206 -1.38 5.53 -3.77
N PHE A 207 -1.89 4.55 -3.04
CA PHE A 207 -1.21 4.00 -1.87
C PHE A 207 0.09 3.27 -2.26
N GLY A 208 0.10 2.56 -3.40
CA GLY A 208 1.29 1.93 -3.95
C GLY A 208 2.40 2.94 -4.24
N VAL A 209 2.06 4.06 -4.87
CA VAL A 209 2.97 5.18 -5.10
C VAL A 209 3.50 5.70 -3.75
N THR A 210 2.61 5.96 -2.80
CA THR A 210 2.96 6.58 -1.51
C THR A 210 3.86 5.68 -0.68
N VAL A 211 3.45 4.43 -0.44
CA VAL A 211 4.21 3.49 0.40
C VAL A 211 5.58 3.19 -0.20
N THR A 212 5.61 2.91 -1.50
CA THR A 212 6.88 2.57 -2.17
C THR A 212 7.81 3.78 -2.22
N PHE A 213 7.29 4.97 -2.52
CA PHE A 213 8.09 6.18 -2.51
C PHE A 213 8.68 6.48 -1.13
N VAL A 214 7.87 6.42 -0.06
CA VAL A 214 8.34 6.64 1.31
C VAL A 214 9.43 5.62 1.67
N ALA A 215 9.25 4.34 1.33
CA ALA A 215 10.24 3.30 1.60
C ALA A 215 11.57 3.56 0.89
N LEU A 216 11.53 3.91 -0.40
CA LEU A 216 12.72 4.23 -1.18
C LEU A 216 13.44 5.47 -0.67
N LEU A 217 12.68 6.53 -0.33
CA LEU A 217 13.23 7.77 0.21
C LEU A 217 13.92 7.55 1.54
N GLN A 218 13.25 6.86 2.49
CA GLN A 218 13.84 6.59 3.80
C GLN A 218 15.08 5.69 3.71
N GLY A 219 15.07 4.69 2.82
CA GLY A 219 16.24 3.84 2.58
C GLY A 219 17.41 4.62 1.96
N TYR A 220 17.12 5.49 1.00
CA TYR A 220 18.14 6.32 0.34
C TYR A 220 18.74 7.38 1.26
N GLU A 221 17.94 7.97 2.17
CA GLU A 221 18.37 8.94 3.17
C GLU A 221 18.98 8.29 4.43
N ALA A 222 18.84 6.98 4.61
CA ALA A 222 19.32 6.29 5.80
C ALA A 222 20.81 6.58 6.07
N GLN A 223 21.16 6.73 7.34
CA GLN A 223 22.57 6.77 7.72
C GLN A 223 23.21 5.40 7.44
N PRO A 224 24.46 5.36 6.91
CA PRO A 224 25.12 4.12 6.52
C PRO A 224 25.63 3.32 7.73
N THR A 225 24.76 3.06 8.70
CA THR A 225 25.01 2.29 9.91
C THR A 225 23.85 1.34 10.19
N PRO A 226 24.07 0.20 10.86
CA PRO A 226 22.98 -0.73 11.21
C PRO A 226 21.84 -0.05 12.00
N GLU A 227 22.19 0.84 12.92
CA GLU A 227 21.22 1.63 13.69
C GLU A 227 20.45 2.61 12.82
N GLY A 228 21.13 3.26 11.86
CA GLY A 228 20.51 4.18 10.91
C GLY A 228 19.49 3.45 10.02
N VAL A 229 19.83 2.26 9.54
CA VAL A 229 18.91 1.42 8.77
C VAL A 229 17.71 0.99 9.60
N SER A 230 17.91 0.56 10.84
CA SER A 230 16.84 0.19 11.76
C SER A 230 15.87 1.35 12.04
N ARG A 231 16.39 2.56 12.26
CA ARG A 231 15.57 3.76 12.44
C ARG A 231 14.81 4.12 11.17
N ALA A 232 15.43 3.99 10.00
CA ALA A 232 14.78 4.25 8.71
C ALA A 232 13.63 3.30 8.45
N THR A 233 13.76 2.00 8.77
CA THR A 233 12.67 1.02 8.60
C THR A 233 11.47 1.33 9.49
N THR A 234 11.70 1.66 10.77
CA THR A 234 10.64 2.07 11.69
C THR A 234 9.95 3.35 11.19
N LYS A 235 10.73 4.35 10.78
CA LYS A 235 10.20 5.61 10.24
C LYS A 235 9.38 5.39 8.96
N THR A 236 9.80 4.46 8.10
CA THR A 236 9.06 4.07 6.89
C THR A 236 7.64 3.61 7.23
N VAL A 237 7.49 2.68 8.17
CA VAL A 237 6.17 2.18 8.55
C VAL A 237 5.28 3.30 9.08
N VAL A 238 5.80 4.10 10.01
CA VAL A 238 5.01 5.19 10.63
C VAL A 238 4.58 6.22 9.59
N VAL A 239 5.52 6.72 8.79
CA VAL A 239 5.23 7.77 7.80
C VAL A 239 4.31 7.24 6.70
N ALA A 240 4.57 6.03 6.18
CA ALA A 240 3.75 5.44 5.14
C ALA A 240 2.32 5.16 5.62
N SER A 241 2.16 4.61 6.84
CA SER A 241 0.84 4.33 7.40
C SER A 241 0.02 5.60 7.64
N LEU A 242 0.62 6.64 8.20
CA LEU A 242 -0.05 7.93 8.39
C LEU A 242 -0.41 8.58 7.06
N ALA A 243 0.48 8.51 6.07
CA ALA A 243 0.21 9.05 4.74
C ALA A 243 -0.93 8.29 4.04
N VAL A 244 -0.97 6.95 4.13
CA VAL A 244 -2.06 6.13 3.59
C VAL A 244 -3.39 6.51 4.23
N LEU A 245 -3.47 6.59 5.57
CA LEU A 245 -4.71 6.95 6.26
C LEU A 245 -5.18 8.38 5.92
N GLY A 246 -4.25 9.33 5.84
CA GLY A 246 -4.58 10.70 5.45
C GLY A 246 -5.06 10.81 4.00
N LEU A 247 -4.40 10.10 3.08
CA LEU A 247 -4.80 10.04 1.67
C LEU A 247 -6.12 9.29 1.48
N ASP A 248 -6.37 8.24 2.25
CA ASP A 248 -7.63 7.52 2.20
C ASP A 248 -8.81 8.42 2.51
N PHE A 249 -8.72 9.21 3.60
CA PHE A 249 -9.74 10.18 3.93
C PHE A 249 -10.01 11.18 2.80
N ILE A 250 -8.93 11.73 2.22
CA ILE A 250 -9.04 12.70 1.11
C ILE A 250 -9.67 12.06 -0.13
N LEU A 251 -9.20 10.87 -0.53
CA LEU A 251 -9.70 10.16 -1.70
C LEU A 251 -11.17 9.75 -1.51
N THR A 252 -11.52 9.24 -0.33
CA THR A 252 -12.90 8.91 0.01
C THR A 252 -13.80 10.13 -0.07
N ALA A 253 -13.40 11.26 0.53
CA ALA A 253 -14.16 12.50 0.46
C ALA A 253 -14.35 12.99 -0.98
N MET A 254 -13.34 12.88 -1.83
CA MET A 254 -13.44 13.26 -3.24
C MET A 254 -14.34 12.31 -4.04
N MET A 255 -14.32 11.00 -3.74
CA MET A 255 -15.09 9.99 -4.47
C MET A 255 -16.57 9.96 -4.09
N PHE A 256 -16.92 10.38 -2.86
CA PHE A 256 -18.33 10.51 -2.42
C PHE A 256 -18.91 11.91 -2.62
N SER A 257 -18.08 12.90 -2.93
CA SER A 257 -18.51 14.29 -3.21
C SER A 257 -18.98 14.49 -4.65
N ILE A 258 -18.87 13.49 -5.48
CA ILE A 258 -19.28 13.48 -6.88
C ILE A 258 -20.39 12.45 -7.06
#